data_e5e2a7a4b2d355bfd6141203208aed10
#
_entry.id   e5e2a7a4b2d355bfd6141203208aed10
#
_cell.length_a   1.000
_cell.length_b   1.000
_cell.length_c   1.000
_cell.angle_alpha   90.00
_cell.angle_beta   90.00
_cell.angle_gamma   90.00
#
_symmetry.space_group_name_H-M   'P 1'
#
loop_
_entity.id
_entity.type
_entity.pdbx_description
1 polymer ?
#
loop_
_entity_poly.entity_id
_entity_poly.type
_entity_poly.pdbx_seq_one_letter_code
_entity_poly.pdbx_strand_id
1 'polypeptide(L)'
;APVDEARLFQVDLAKSSPRATFARDLVEETSRAILVLHQLLVWDRDGPLDRFRAAFRERFGDREVALPRALDEELGIGFDGSADPATGTAELLETLPLGRAARRGPEWTARDTFLHARLEELRDRDSTELVLDPTDVDRLAEPGRPALPDALAAFGVALRPESATGARVSILSVTGPSGARLLGRFCHLPTDLRRWVETHLRDEERQRPDAVFAEVVHVPQ
;
A
#
# COMPACT_ATOMS: atom_id res chain seq x y z
N ALA A 1 -3.48 -3.81 -34.44
CA ALA A 1 -3.51 -2.69 -33.48
C ALA A 1 -2.23 -1.88 -33.65
N PRO A 2 -2.24 -0.55 -33.63
CA PRO A 2 -1.03 0.23 -33.66
C PRO A 2 -0.21 -0.10 -32.41
N VAL A 3 1.06 -0.38 -32.63
CA VAL A 3 2.02 -0.65 -31.55
C VAL A 3 2.44 0.69 -30.96
N ASP A 4 2.26 0.86 -29.65
CA ASP A 4 2.72 2.05 -28.94
C ASP A 4 4.25 1.99 -28.79
N GLU A 5 4.96 2.75 -29.63
CA GLU A 5 6.42 2.79 -29.64
C GLU A 5 7.04 3.19 -28.30
N ALA A 6 6.32 3.98 -27.48
CA ALA A 6 6.78 4.39 -26.15
C ALA A 6 6.82 3.24 -25.14
N ARG A 7 6.17 2.10 -25.43
CA ARG A 7 6.14 0.91 -24.58
C ARG A 7 6.99 -0.25 -25.10
N LEU A 8 7.68 -0.07 -26.22
CA LEU A 8 8.51 -1.14 -26.83
C LEU A 8 9.76 -1.46 -26.01
N PHE A 9 10.28 -0.51 -25.27
CA PHE A 9 11.52 -0.67 -24.53
C PHE A 9 11.35 -0.19 -23.08
N GLN A 10 11.82 -1.00 -22.16
CA GLN A 10 12.04 -0.59 -20.78
C GLN A 10 13.54 -0.40 -20.57
N VAL A 11 13.93 0.76 -20.06
CA VAL A 11 15.33 1.05 -19.72
C VAL A 11 15.44 1.14 -18.21
N ASP A 12 16.23 0.25 -17.63
CA ASP A 12 16.55 0.28 -16.20
C ASP A 12 17.98 0.83 -16.03
N LEU A 13 18.12 1.84 -15.16
CA LEU A 13 19.40 2.46 -14.86
C LEU A 13 19.89 2.01 -13.49
N ALA A 14 21.04 1.35 -13.45
CA ALA A 14 21.77 1.06 -12.22
C ALA A 14 22.85 2.13 -11.96
N LYS A 15 22.71 2.92 -10.90
CA LYS A 15 23.72 3.86 -10.44
C LYS A 15 24.48 3.26 -9.27
N SER A 16 25.74 2.91 -9.48
CA SER A 16 26.60 2.44 -8.40
C SER A 16 26.93 3.57 -7.44
N SER A 17 26.67 3.37 -6.16
CA SER A 17 26.96 4.32 -5.09
C SER A 17 27.63 3.62 -3.89
N PRO A 18 28.83 3.06 -4.05
CA PRO A 18 29.46 2.18 -3.05
C PRO A 18 29.81 2.87 -1.73
N ARG A 19 29.79 4.21 -1.70
CA ARG A 19 30.02 5.01 -0.50
C ARG A 19 28.74 5.63 0.07
N ALA A 20 27.59 5.34 -0.52
CA ALA A 20 26.34 5.83 0.03
C ALA A 20 26.03 5.14 1.35
N THR A 21 25.79 5.92 2.39
CA THR A 21 25.39 5.45 3.72
C THR A 21 24.10 6.13 4.12
N PHE A 22 23.28 5.43 4.87
CA PHE A 22 22.06 5.95 5.44
C PHE A 22 22.25 6.12 6.94
N ALA A 23 22.06 7.32 7.46
CA ALA A 23 22.26 7.59 8.87
C ALA A 23 21.20 6.86 9.72
N ARG A 24 21.59 6.33 10.87
CA ARG A 24 20.72 5.54 11.74
C ARG A 24 19.53 6.36 12.26
N ASP A 25 19.78 7.60 12.68
CA ASP A 25 18.76 8.53 13.15
C ASP A 25 17.67 8.76 12.10
N LEU A 26 18.06 8.83 10.82
CA LEU A 26 17.12 8.97 9.70
C LEU A 26 16.24 7.71 9.52
N VAL A 27 16.81 6.53 9.74
CA VAL A 27 16.05 5.27 9.73
C VAL A 27 15.04 5.24 10.87
N GLU A 28 15.47 5.62 12.08
CA GLU A 28 14.62 5.63 13.26
C GLU A 28 13.49 6.67 13.14
N GLU A 29 13.78 7.84 12.58
CA GLU A 29 12.79 8.88 12.31
C GLU A 29 11.77 8.39 11.27
N THR A 30 12.24 7.77 10.17
CA THR A 30 11.37 7.19 9.14
C THR A 30 10.46 6.12 9.75
N SER A 31 11.00 5.25 10.59
CA SER A 31 10.23 4.19 11.25
C SER A 31 9.14 4.77 12.16
N ARG A 32 9.47 5.78 12.95
CA ARG A 32 8.48 6.49 13.79
C ARG A 32 7.40 7.16 12.95
N ALA A 33 7.79 7.81 11.86
CA ALA A 33 6.85 8.45 10.94
C ALA A 33 5.86 7.43 10.33
N ILE A 34 6.34 6.24 9.94
CA ILE A 34 5.49 5.16 9.44
C ILE A 34 4.48 4.70 10.49
N LEU A 35 4.91 4.56 11.75
CA LEU A 35 4.01 4.20 12.85
C LEU A 35 2.92 5.24 13.06
N VAL A 36 3.25 6.52 13.04
CA VAL A 36 2.28 7.62 13.15
C VAL A 36 1.34 7.64 11.95
N LEU A 37 1.87 7.53 10.74
CA LEU A 37 1.04 7.45 9.52
C LEU A 37 0.09 6.26 9.57
N HIS A 38 0.55 5.11 10.02
CA HIS A 38 -0.30 3.94 10.21
C HIS A 38 -1.41 4.21 11.21
N GLN A 39 -1.18 4.97 12.27
CA GLN A 39 -2.22 5.39 13.23
C GLN A 39 -3.23 6.36 12.62
N LEU A 40 -2.79 7.21 11.71
CA LEU A 40 -3.64 8.23 11.08
C LEU A 40 -4.40 7.73 9.85
N LEU A 41 -4.02 6.60 9.26
CA LEU A 41 -4.71 6.06 8.08
C LEU A 41 -6.12 5.60 8.43
N VAL A 42 -7.06 5.96 7.58
CA VAL A 42 -8.41 5.39 7.59
C VAL A 42 -8.33 3.99 7.02
N TRP A 43 -8.80 3.02 7.79
CA TRP A 43 -8.82 1.62 7.36
C TRP A 43 -10.16 1.28 6.71
N ASP A 44 -10.12 0.85 5.47
CA ASP A 44 -11.29 0.27 4.80
C ASP A 44 -11.47 -1.18 5.25
N ARG A 45 -12.48 -1.41 6.11
CA ARG A 45 -12.80 -2.75 6.66
C ARG A 45 -13.44 -3.67 5.62
N ASP A 46 -13.95 -3.10 4.55
CA ASP A 46 -14.62 -3.81 3.47
C ASP A 46 -13.78 -3.79 2.18
N GLY A 47 -12.47 -3.78 2.33
CA GLY A 47 -11.56 -3.77 1.20
C GLY A 47 -11.73 -4.99 0.26
N PRO A 48 -11.25 -4.91 -1.00
CA PRO A 48 -11.44 -5.99 -1.98
C PRO A 48 -10.97 -7.34 -1.49
N LEU A 49 -9.84 -7.38 -0.77
CA LEU A 49 -9.30 -8.62 -0.22
C LEU A 49 -10.18 -9.21 0.89
N ASP A 50 -10.78 -8.38 1.73
CA ASP A 50 -11.64 -8.85 2.81
C ASP A 50 -12.96 -9.37 2.26
N ARG A 51 -13.52 -8.71 1.25
CA ARG A 51 -14.68 -9.21 0.49
C ARG A 51 -14.37 -10.54 -0.18
N PHE A 52 -13.23 -10.65 -0.85
CA PHE A 52 -12.81 -11.91 -1.47
C PHE A 52 -12.66 -13.03 -0.44
N ARG A 53 -12.02 -12.76 0.71
CA ARG A 53 -11.87 -13.74 1.80
C ARG A 53 -13.21 -14.20 2.35
N ALA A 54 -14.15 -13.28 2.54
CA ALA A 54 -15.49 -13.60 3.02
C ALA A 54 -16.22 -14.50 2.01
N ALA A 55 -16.25 -14.12 0.73
CA ALA A 55 -16.86 -14.89 -0.34
C ALA A 55 -16.18 -16.25 -0.55
N PHE A 56 -14.85 -16.33 -0.39
CA PHE A 56 -14.12 -17.60 -0.48
C PHE A 56 -14.54 -18.56 0.64
N ARG A 57 -14.60 -18.07 1.89
CA ARG A 57 -15.04 -18.88 3.02
C ARG A 57 -16.48 -19.35 2.89
N GLU A 58 -17.35 -18.48 2.41
CA GLU A 58 -18.77 -18.82 2.16
C GLU A 58 -18.91 -19.90 1.11
N ARG A 59 -18.18 -19.81 -0.02
CA ARG A 59 -18.33 -20.72 -1.14
C ARG A 59 -17.55 -22.02 -1.00
N PHE A 60 -16.34 -21.96 -0.47
CA PHE A 60 -15.43 -23.10 -0.45
C PHE A 60 -15.11 -23.62 0.96
N GLY A 61 -15.41 -22.85 2.01
CA GLY A 61 -15.04 -23.20 3.39
C GLY A 61 -13.52 -23.27 3.55
N ASP A 62 -13.05 -24.35 4.18
CA ASP A 62 -11.62 -24.61 4.39
C ASP A 62 -11.00 -25.50 3.30
N ARG A 63 -11.66 -25.68 2.17
CA ARG A 63 -11.15 -26.50 1.08
C ARG A 63 -10.04 -25.81 0.33
N GLU A 64 -9.01 -26.57 -0.03
CA GLU A 64 -8.02 -26.11 -0.99
C GLU A 64 -8.62 -26.00 -2.39
N VAL A 65 -8.47 -24.83 -3.01
CA VAL A 65 -8.95 -24.51 -4.34
C VAL A 65 -7.81 -23.89 -5.13
N ALA A 66 -7.60 -24.35 -6.35
CA ALA A 66 -6.62 -23.76 -7.23
C ALA A 66 -6.89 -22.26 -7.43
N LEU A 67 -5.87 -21.42 -7.24
CA LEU A 67 -6.00 -19.96 -7.32
C LEU A 67 -6.66 -19.48 -8.61
N PRO A 68 -6.31 -19.98 -9.82
CA PRO A 68 -6.98 -19.58 -11.06
C PRO A 68 -8.49 -19.86 -11.03
N ARG A 69 -8.91 -20.96 -10.40
CA ARG A 69 -10.33 -21.29 -10.24
C ARG A 69 -11.05 -20.37 -9.26
N ALA A 70 -10.39 -19.99 -8.19
CA ALA A 70 -10.96 -19.05 -7.22
C ALA A 70 -11.13 -17.64 -7.80
N LEU A 71 -10.17 -17.22 -8.65
CA LEU A 71 -10.14 -15.90 -9.29
C LEU A 71 -10.96 -15.82 -10.58
N ASP A 72 -11.45 -16.95 -11.09
CA ASP A 72 -12.30 -16.99 -12.27
C ASP A 72 -13.61 -16.26 -12.00
N GLU A 73 -14.00 -15.35 -12.88
CA GLU A 73 -15.21 -14.53 -12.69
C GLU A 73 -16.50 -15.31 -12.97
N GLU A 74 -16.45 -16.35 -13.80
CA GLU A 74 -17.63 -17.15 -14.16
C GLU A 74 -17.78 -18.37 -13.23
N LEU A 75 -16.70 -19.11 -13.01
CA LEU A 75 -16.70 -20.37 -12.27
C LEU A 75 -16.24 -20.23 -10.82
N GLY A 76 -15.58 -19.14 -10.49
CA GLY A 76 -15.03 -18.83 -9.18
C GLY A 76 -15.79 -17.72 -8.46
N ILE A 77 -15.05 -16.88 -7.76
CA ILE A 77 -15.57 -15.73 -7.03
C ILE A 77 -15.23 -14.44 -7.79
N GLY A 78 -14.15 -14.47 -8.59
CA GLY A 78 -13.50 -13.27 -9.08
C GLY A 78 -12.74 -12.53 -7.97
N PHE A 79 -11.81 -11.68 -8.35
CA PHE A 79 -11.17 -10.75 -7.44
C PHE A 79 -11.53 -9.34 -7.90
N ASP A 80 -12.23 -8.65 -7.07
CA ASP A 80 -12.69 -7.31 -7.37
C ASP A 80 -13.85 -7.24 -8.39
N GLY A 81 -15.06 -7.53 -7.94
CA GLY A 81 -16.29 -7.14 -8.65
C GLY A 81 -16.50 -5.62 -8.68
N SER A 82 -15.47 -4.81 -8.49
CA SER A 82 -15.49 -3.41 -8.83
C SER A 82 -15.44 -3.35 -10.34
N ALA A 83 -16.56 -3.02 -10.93
CA ALA A 83 -16.59 -2.49 -12.27
C ALA A 83 -15.64 -1.28 -12.32
N ASP A 84 -14.35 -1.55 -12.54
CA ASP A 84 -13.45 -0.54 -13.06
C ASP A 84 -13.95 -0.24 -14.46
N PRO A 85 -14.45 0.96 -14.72
CA PRO A 85 -14.93 1.33 -16.05
C PRO A 85 -13.85 1.22 -17.14
N ALA A 86 -12.61 0.95 -16.77
CA ALA A 86 -11.50 0.73 -17.69
C ALA A 86 -11.40 -0.71 -18.26
N THR A 87 -12.08 -1.68 -17.66
CA THR A 87 -12.18 -3.03 -18.22
C THR A 87 -13.49 -3.12 -19.02
N GLY A 88 -13.39 -3.29 -20.32
CA GLY A 88 -14.47 -3.19 -21.32
C GLY A 88 -15.75 -4.01 -21.12
N THR A 89 -15.88 -4.71 -20.00
CA THR A 89 -17.12 -5.36 -19.56
C THR A 89 -18.16 -4.34 -19.05
N ALA A 90 -17.72 -3.15 -18.63
CA ALA A 90 -18.61 -2.10 -18.13
C ALA A 90 -19.47 -1.49 -19.26
N GLU A 91 -18.97 -1.46 -20.49
CA GLU A 91 -19.65 -0.83 -21.63
C GLU A 91 -20.96 -1.57 -21.99
N LEU A 92 -20.98 -2.90 -21.84
CA LEU A 92 -22.17 -3.72 -22.07
C LEU A 92 -23.19 -3.62 -20.92
N LEU A 93 -22.73 -3.31 -19.71
CA LEU A 93 -23.58 -3.18 -18.52
C LEU A 93 -24.11 -1.75 -18.33
N GLU A 94 -23.48 -0.74 -18.91
CA GLU A 94 -23.94 0.66 -18.84
C GLU A 94 -25.28 0.89 -19.53
N THR A 95 -25.63 0.04 -20.50
CA THR A 95 -26.90 0.11 -21.23
C THR A 95 -28.05 -0.59 -20.49
N LEU A 96 -27.77 -1.36 -19.44
CA LEU A 96 -28.80 -2.02 -18.66
C LEU A 96 -29.29 -1.09 -17.54
N PRO A 97 -30.62 -0.97 -17.31
CA PRO A 97 -31.18 -0.19 -16.22
C PRO A 97 -30.98 -0.91 -14.87
N LEU A 98 -29.77 -1.33 -14.58
CA LEU A 98 -29.40 -1.85 -13.28
C LEU A 98 -29.33 -0.66 -12.34
N GLY A 99 -30.21 -0.62 -11.36
CA GLY A 99 -30.19 0.40 -10.33
C GLY A 99 -28.77 0.46 -9.71
N ARG A 100 -28.02 1.50 -10.03
CA ARG A 100 -26.75 1.77 -9.34
C ARG A 100 -27.08 1.81 -7.86
N ALA A 101 -26.51 0.90 -7.09
CA ALA A 101 -26.57 0.99 -5.65
C ALA A 101 -26.11 2.42 -5.30
N ALA A 102 -27.01 3.19 -4.69
CA ALA A 102 -26.71 4.57 -4.32
C ALA A 102 -25.42 4.55 -3.52
N ARG A 103 -24.34 5.15 -4.06
CA ARG A 103 -23.13 5.39 -3.27
C ARG A 103 -23.60 6.16 -2.04
N ARG A 104 -23.53 5.54 -0.88
CA ARG A 104 -23.71 6.27 0.38
C ARG A 104 -22.75 7.44 0.33
N GLY A 105 -23.27 8.64 0.46
CA GLY A 105 -22.42 9.83 0.58
C GLY A 105 -21.43 9.64 1.74
N PRO A 106 -20.36 10.42 1.79
CA PRO A 106 -19.40 10.34 2.90
C PRO A 106 -20.17 10.53 4.22
N GLU A 107 -20.09 9.53 5.07
CA GLU A 107 -20.68 9.57 6.40
C GLU A 107 -19.75 10.37 7.32
N TRP A 108 -20.29 11.39 7.98
CA TRP A 108 -19.53 12.23 8.90
C TRP A 108 -19.17 11.44 10.16
N THR A 109 -17.89 11.26 10.41
CA THR A 109 -17.36 10.43 11.49
C THR A 109 -16.95 11.26 12.72
N ALA A 110 -16.65 10.58 13.84
CA ALA A 110 -16.06 11.23 15.02
C ALA A 110 -14.68 11.85 14.70
N ARG A 111 -13.93 11.25 13.79
CA ARG A 111 -12.67 11.76 13.26
C ARG A 111 -12.86 13.08 12.52
N ASP A 112 -13.87 13.17 11.65
CA ASP A 112 -14.18 14.39 10.91
C ASP A 112 -14.62 15.52 11.87
N THR A 113 -15.40 15.19 12.88
CA THR A 113 -15.80 16.13 13.94
C THR A 113 -14.58 16.67 14.68
N PHE A 114 -13.63 15.79 15.05
CA PHE A 114 -12.40 16.19 15.74
C PHE A 114 -11.54 17.11 14.86
N LEU A 115 -11.28 16.69 13.61
CA LEU A 115 -10.49 17.47 12.67
C LEU A 115 -11.13 18.84 12.38
N HIS A 116 -12.45 18.86 12.23
CA HIS A 116 -13.18 20.11 12.04
C HIS A 116 -13.02 21.07 13.22
N ALA A 117 -13.16 20.58 14.46
CA ALA A 117 -12.93 21.39 15.65
C ALA A 117 -11.51 21.97 15.70
N ARG A 118 -10.49 21.15 15.35
CA ARG A 118 -9.11 21.61 15.27
C ARG A 118 -8.89 22.67 14.18
N LEU A 119 -9.57 22.54 13.04
CA LEU A 119 -9.51 23.53 11.96
C LEU A 119 -10.15 24.86 12.37
N GLU A 120 -11.27 24.85 13.11
CA GLU A 120 -11.88 26.06 13.64
C GLU A 120 -10.95 26.75 14.65
N GLU A 121 -10.30 25.99 15.56
CA GLU A 121 -9.29 26.54 16.47
C GLU A 121 -8.13 27.22 15.74
N LEU A 122 -7.68 26.65 14.62
CA LEU A 122 -6.62 27.25 13.78
C LEU A 122 -7.07 28.54 13.14
N ARG A 123 -8.30 28.56 12.63
CA ARG A 123 -8.89 29.73 12.00
C ARG A 123 -8.99 30.89 12.97
N ASP A 124 -9.39 30.63 14.23
CA ASP A 124 -9.46 31.63 15.27
C ASP A 124 -8.09 32.20 15.68
N ARG A 125 -7.03 31.41 15.48
CA ARG A 125 -5.64 31.80 15.76
C ARG A 125 -4.88 32.38 14.57
N ASP A 126 -5.53 32.50 13.41
CA ASP A 126 -4.89 32.90 12.14
C ASP A 126 -3.65 32.05 11.81
N SER A 127 -3.69 30.76 12.12
CA SER A 127 -2.60 29.81 11.88
C SER A 127 -2.92 28.97 10.65
N THR A 128 -1.88 28.66 9.87
CA THR A 128 -1.97 27.80 8.67
C THR A 128 -1.41 26.41 8.91
N GLU A 129 -0.91 26.11 10.11
CA GLU A 129 -0.28 24.85 10.45
C GLU A 129 -1.06 24.11 11.55
N LEU A 130 -1.54 22.91 11.25
CA LEU A 130 -2.14 22.00 12.21
C LEU A 130 -1.07 21.11 12.81
N VAL A 131 -0.76 21.31 14.08
CA VAL A 131 0.13 20.45 14.86
C VAL A 131 -0.72 19.43 15.63
N LEU A 132 -0.48 18.15 15.39
CA LEU A 132 -1.10 17.05 16.13
C LEU A 132 -0.11 16.56 17.19
N ASP A 133 -0.53 16.57 18.44
CA ASP A 133 0.21 15.95 19.51
C ASP A 133 -0.07 14.43 19.62
N PRO A 134 0.66 13.67 20.44
CA PRO A 134 0.41 12.23 20.60
C PRO A 134 -1.02 11.89 21.03
N THR A 135 -1.66 12.72 21.84
CA THR A 135 -3.04 12.52 22.27
C THR A 135 -4.02 12.69 21.11
N ASP A 136 -3.74 13.64 20.23
CA ASP A 136 -4.52 13.87 19.01
C ASP A 136 -4.39 12.67 18.06
N VAL A 137 -3.18 12.13 17.92
CA VAL A 137 -2.92 10.93 17.10
C VAL A 137 -3.70 9.72 17.65
N ASP A 138 -3.69 9.53 18.98
CA ASP A 138 -4.44 8.44 19.62
C ASP A 138 -5.96 8.58 19.42
N ARG A 139 -6.48 9.80 19.46
CA ARG A 139 -7.92 10.07 19.18
C ARG A 139 -8.30 9.82 17.73
N LEU A 140 -7.38 10.07 16.80
CA LEU A 140 -7.57 9.83 15.38
C LEU A 140 -7.39 8.37 14.98
N ALA A 141 -6.78 7.58 15.87
CA ALA A 141 -6.54 6.17 15.64
C ALA A 141 -7.85 5.36 15.66
N GLU A 142 -8.12 4.61 14.59
CA GLU A 142 -9.30 3.76 14.53
C GLU A 142 -9.12 2.48 15.35
N PRO A 143 -10.11 2.10 16.20
CA PRO A 143 -10.07 0.85 16.92
C PRO A 143 -10.18 -0.35 15.96
N GLY A 144 -9.42 -1.42 16.25
CA GLY A 144 -9.45 -2.67 15.45
C GLY A 144 -8.69 -2.60 14.13
N ARG A 145 -7.81 -1.61 13.98
CA ARG A 145 -6.88 -1.53 12.86
C ARG A 145 -5.95 -2.76 12.86
N PRO A 146 -5.66 -3.37 11.68
CA PRO A 146 -4.71 -4.45 11.59
C PRO A 146 -3.30 -3.97 11.95
N ALA A 147 -2.50 -4.87 12.48
CA ALA A 147 -1.08 -4.61 12.67
C ALA A 147 -0.37 -4.33 11.35
N LEU A 148 0.73 -3.60 11.41
CA LEU A 148 1.62 -3.51 10.25
C LEU A 148 2.13 -4.91 9.88
N PRO A 149 2.40 -5.16 8.59
CA PRO A 149 3.05 -6.41 8.20
C PRO A 149 4.45 -6.52 8.81
N ASP A 150 4.95 -7.74 8.97
CA ASP A 150 6.26 -8.01 9.57
C ASP A 150 7.41 -7.38 8.78
N ALA A 151 7.20 -7.16 7.49
CA ALA A 151 8.13 -6.44 6.62
C ALA A 151 7.40 -5.50 5.66
N LEU A 152 8.01 -4.38 5.39
CA LEU A 152 7.51 -3.36 4.47
C LEU A 152 8.66 -2.60 3.80
N ALA A 153 8.37 -1.92 2.71
CA ALA A 153 9.29 -1.01 2.06
C ALA A 153 8.73 0.42 2.12
N ALA A 154 9.58 1.36 2.47
CA ALA A 154 9.31 2.79 2.34
C ALA A 154 10.10 3.37 1.17
N PHE A 155 9.39 4.06 0.28
CA PHE A 155 10.00 4.81 -0.80
C PHE A 155 9.94 6.29 -0.48
N GLY A 156 11.08 6.97 -0.56
CA GLY A 156 11.16 8.36 -0.16
C GLY A 156 12.38 9.06 -0.71
N VAL A 157 12.47 10.36 -0.42
CA VAL A 157 13.60 11.21 -0.79
C VAL A 157 14.25 11.77 0.46
N ALA A 158 15.55 11.54 0.61
CA ALA A 158 16.33 12.19 1.65
C ALA A 158 16.66 13.63 1.23
N LEU A 159 16.23 14.57 2.03
CA LEU A 159 16.43 16.01 1.82
C LEU A 159 17.44 16.53 2.83
N ARG A 160 18.37 17.36 2.37
CA ARG A 160 19.24 18.14 3.25
C ARG A 160 18.88 19.62 3.09
N PRO A 161 18.09 20.19 4.00
CA PRO A 161 17.76 21.60 3.95
C PRO A 161 19.01 22.44 4.15
N GLU A 162 19.15 23.53 3.40
CA GLU A 162 20.32 24.43 3.51
C GLU A 162 20.42 25.10 4.88
N SER A 163 19.29 25.28 5.57
CA SER A 163 19.21 26.01 6.84
C SER A 163 19.05 25.13 8.08
N ALA A 164 18.99 23.79 7.93
CA ALA A 164 18.77 22.89 9.07
C ALA A 164 19.95 21.94 9.29
N THR A 165 20.26 21.72 10.56
CA THR A 165 21.16 20.63 10.97
C THR A 165 20.42 19.30 10.86
N GLY A 166 20.86 18.43 9.95
CA GLY A 166 20.33 17.09 9.77
C GLY A 166 19.64 16.86 8.42
N ALA A 167 19.48 15.60 8.07
CA ALA A 167 18.72 15.19 6.91
C ALA A 167 17.25 14.93 7.31
N ARG A 168 16.33 15.17 6.38
CA ARG A 168 14.89 14.82 6.52
C ARG A 168 14.51 13.82 5.46
N VAL A 169 13.50 13.00 5.73
CA VAL A 169 12.94 12.10 4.74
C VAL A 169 11.54 12.57 4.37
N SER A 170 11.30 12.72 3.07
CA SER A 170 9.95 12.79 2.52
C SER A 170 9.53 11.39 2.11
N ILE A 171 8.59 10.79 2.84
CA ILE A 171 8.03 9.48 2.50
C ILE A 171 6.99 9.69 1.41
N LEU A 172 7.19 9.05 0.26
CA LEU A 172 6.28 9.11 -0.89
C LEU A 172 5.30 7.94 -0.91
N SER A 173 5.76 6.78 -0.48
CA SER A 173 4.96 5.56 -0.47
C SER A 173 5.48 4.58 0.58
N VAL A 174 4.55 3.83 1.19
CA VAL A 174 4.86 2.67 2.02
C VAL A 174 4.11 1.48 1.44
N THR A 175 4.80 0.38 1.19
CA THR A 175 4.24 -0.83 0.59
C THR A 175 4.59 -2.07 1.41
N GLY A 176 3.68 -3.04 1.44
CA GLY A 176 3.87 -4.35 2.07
C GLY A 176 3.12 -5.44 1.29
N PRO A 177 3.16 -6.67 1.76
CA PRO A 177 3.77 -7.18 2.98
C PRO A 177 5.27 -7.49 2.92
N SER A 178 5.97 -7.33 1.79
CA SER A 178 7.41 -7.60 1.69
C SER A 178 8.23 -6.33 1.43
N GLY A 179 9.37 -6.20 2.10
CA GLY A 179 10.34 -5.14 1.85
C GLY A 179 11.03 -5.26 0.49
N ALA A 180 11.07 -6.46 -0.10
CA ALA A 180 11.68 -6.71 -1.40
C ALA A 180 10.79 -6.34 -2.60
N ARG A 181 9.50 -6.06 -2.39
CA ARG A 181 8.51 -5.85 -3.46
C ARG A 181 8.93 -4.82 -4.52
N LEU A 182 9.58 -3.74 -4.11
CA LEU A 182 10.01 -2.68 -5.04
C LEU A 182 11.33 -3.02 -5.75
N LEU A 183 12.15 -3.90 -5.19
CA LEU A 183 13.51 -4.18 -5.65
C LEU A 183 13.63 -5.43 -6.50
N GLY A 184 12.72 -6.39 -6.33
CA GLY A 184 12.79 -7.70 -6.98
C GLY A 184 12.91 -7.61 -8.50
N ARG A 185 12.19 -6.71 -9.15
CA ARG A 185 12.23 -6.49 -10.60
C ARG A 185 13.62 -6.07 -11.13
N PHE A 186 14.48 -5.53 -10.28
CA PHE A 186 15.82 -5.05 -10.68
C PHE A 186 16.92 -6.05 -10.38
N CYS A 187 16.60 -7.24 -9.87
CA CYS A 187 17.59 -8.26 -9.53
C CYS A 187 18.35 -8.86 -10.73
N HIS A 188 17.92 -8.55 -11.95
CA HIS A 188 18.62 -8.91 -13.19
C HIS A 188 19.81 -7.98 -13.49
N LEU A 189 19.88 -6.82 -12.84
CA LEU A 189 20.99 -5.88 -13.04
C LEU A 189 22.30 -6.44 -12.46
N PRO A 190 23.46 -6.13 -13.07
CA PRO A 190 24.77 -6.60 -12.61
C PRO A 190 25.23 -5.83 -11.35
N THR A 191 24.54 -6.04 -10.24
CA THR A 191 24.79 -5.39 -8.95
C THR A 191 24.70 -6.41 -7.82
N ASP A 192 25.10 -6.03 -6.61
CA ASP A 192 24.90 -6.84 -5.39
C ASP A 192 23.42 -6.88 -4.93
N LEU A 193 22.53 -6.19 -5.66
CA LEU A 193 21.13 -6.03 -5.30
C LEU A 193 20.43 -7.39 -5.13
N ARG A 194 20.66 -8.33 -6.06
CA ARG A 194 20.06 -9.67 -5.99
C ARG A 194 20.41 -10.36 -4.68
N ARG A 195 21.69 -10.38 -4.32
CA ARG A 195 22.15 -11.01 -3.07
C ARG A 195 21.53 -10.33 -1.85
N TRP A 196 21.38 -9.03 -1.91
CA TRP A 196 20.77 -8.23 -0.86
C TRP A 196 19.30 -8.57 -0.68
N VAL A 197 18.55 -8.61 -1.78
CA VAL A 197 17.14 -9.01 -1.80
C VAL A 197 16.95 -10.43 -1.29
N GLU A 198 17.78 -11.39 -1.76
CA GLU A 198 17.72 -12.78 -1.28
C GLU A 198 17.98 -12.89 0.24
N THR A 199 18.93 -12.10 0.74
CA THR A 199 19.20 -12.08 2.20
C THR A 199 18.01 -11.53 2.96
N HIS A 200 17.41 -10.45 2.48
CA HIS A 200 16.23 -9.82 3.08
C HIS A 200 15.02 -10.79 3.09
N LEU A 201 14.75 -11.47 1.98
CA LEU A 201 13.68 -12.47 1.91
C LEU A 201 13.87 -13.63 2.89
N ARG A 202 15.12 -14.10 3.07
CA ARG A 202 15.43 -15.14 4.08
C ARG A 202 15.24 -14.62 5.51
N ASP A 203 15.44 -13.31 5.75
CA ASP A 203 15.17 -12.70 7.03
C ASP A 203 13.66 -12.62 7.30
N GLU A 204 12.86 -12.32 6.29
CA GLU A 204 11.39 -12.35 6.37
C GLU A 204 10.88 -13.77 6.66
N GLU A 205 11.37 -14.78 5.94
CA GLU A 205 11.00 -16.19 6.13
C GLU A 205 11.33 -16.67 7.55
N ARG A 206 12.47 -16.24 8.12
CA ARG A 206 12.86 -16.58 9.50
C ARG A 206 11.91 -16.01 10.55
N GLN A 207 11.22 -14.93 10.28
CA GLN A 207 10.22 -14.36 11.18
C GLN A 207 8.92 -15.17 11.21
N ARG A 208 8.65 -15.96 10.17
CA ARG A 208 7.45 -16.77 10.02
C ARG A 208 7.77 -18.21 9.64
N PRO A 209 8.39 -18.99 10.53
CA PRO A 209 8.83 -20.36 10.23
C PRO A 209 7.67 -21.34 9.97
N ASP A 210 6.46 -20.96 10.32
CA ASP A 210 5.20 -21.67 10.13
C ASP A 210 4.49 -21.31 8.82
N ALA A 211 5.05 -20.39 8.02
CA ALA A 211 4.46 -19.91 6.78
C ALA A 211 5.30 -20.29 5.55
N VAL A 212 4.64 -20.51 4.44
CA VAL A 212 5.28 -20.65 3.12
C VAL A 212 5.14 -19.34 2.38
N PHE A 213 6.26 -18.76 1.99
CA PHE A 213 6.28 -17.55 1.20
C PHE A 213 6.18 -17.90 -0.28
N ALA A 214 5.25 -17.27 -0.97
CA ALA A 214 5.05 -17.45 -2.40
C ALA A 214 4.72 -16.12 -3.07
N GLU A 215 5.23 -15.92 -4.28
CA GLU A 215 4.88 -14.78 -5.11
C GLU A 215 3.90 -15.23 -6.19
N VAL A 216 2.80 -14.51 -6.32
CA VAL A 216 1.87 -14.71 -7.44
C VAL A 216 2.39 -13.90 -8.62
N VAL A 217 2.91 -14.58 -9.63
CA VAL A 217 3.37 -13.95 -10.86
C VAL A 217 2.23 -13.99 -11.88
N HIS A 218 1.75 -12.83 -12.27
CA HIS A 218 0.79 -12.68 -13.36
C HIS A 218 1.49 -11.97 -14.53
N VAL A 219 1.59 -12.67 -15.64
CA VAL A 219 2.09 -12.08 -16.89
C VAL A 219 0.87 -11.83 -17.78
N PRO A 220 0.45 -10.58 -17.96
CA PRO A 220 -0.64 -10.26 -18.89
C PRO A 220 -0.22 -10.70 -20.31
N GLN A 221 -1.13 -11.41 -20.99
CA GLN A 221 -0.93 -11.85 -22.37
C GLN A 221 -1.22 -10.73 -23.36
#